data_baa3e377ddeafa5188e2360a29c76430
#
_entry.id   baa3e377ddeafa5188e2360a29c76430
#
_cell.length_a   1.000
_cell.length_b   1.000
_cell.length_c   1.000
_cell.angle_alpha   90.00
_cell.angle_beta   90.00
_cell.angle_gamma   90.00
#
_symmetry.space_group_name_H-M   'P 1'
#
loop_
_entity.id
_entity.type
_entity.pdbx_description
1 polymer ?
#
loop_
_entity_poly.entity_id
_entity_poly.type
_entity_poly.pdbx_seq_one_letter_code
_entity_poly.pdbx_strand_id
1 'polypeptide(L)'
;MKKLIKSLWKILIIAVFINFTACIKIENSKPEIIKIIDDHSMLIESYKLKMVHDDILKQIIEIDQVIKLEWLNDFDFNNLIVNENLGSSLLKAKTKEEILLAYSLNGVVNGNKLFSLIEKKLNLFKSFINKYDSLQLLSSNDVNFIIKYAFRYNLKNNFPNKIKSMSFEDNCITAYKNGIADCDEDYQSALADSFATTAFMLFTGGPFYSMVNFTYTAFKAVSNYNSCNFRITRNFTTCINAKNNAL
;
A
#
# COMPACT_ATOMS: atom_id res chain seq x y z
N MET A 1 -34.65 -29.14 36.48
CA MET A 1 -34.21 -29.16 35.06
C MET A 1 -35.32 -28.94 34.04
N LYS A 2 -36.48 -29.62 34.08
CA LYS A 2 -37.55 -29.45 33.06
C LYS A 2 -38.15 -28.05 32.94
N LYS A 3 -38.16 -27.21 34.03
CA LYS A 3 -38.69 -25.84 33.99
C LYS A 3 -37.70 -24.86 33.29
N LEU A 4 -36.40 -25.09 33.43
CA LEU A 4 -35.37 -24.25 32.77
C LEU A 4 -35.36 -24.42 31.25
N ILE A 5 -35.50 -25.64 30.77
CA ILE A 5 -35.54 -25.98 29.33
C ILE A 5 -36.75 -25.35 28.65
N LYS A 6 -37.94 -25.35 29.32
CA LYS A 6 -39.13 -24.67 28.78
C LYS A 6 -38.99 -23.14 28.69
N SER A 7 -38.22 -22.53 29.62
CA SER A 7 -37.96 -21.08 29.58
C SER A 7 -37.01 -20.72 28.45
N LEU A 8 -35.94 -21.48 28.23
CA LEU A 8 -34.99 -21.29 27.13
C LEU A 8 -35.65 -21.44 25.75
N TRP A 9 -36.57 -22.40 25.60
CA TRP A 9 -37.29 -22.57 24.33
C TRP A 9 -38.20 -21.38 24.01
N LYS A 10 -38.83 -20.78 25.00
CA LYS A 10 -39.66 -19.58 24.79
C LYS A 10 -38.82 -18.37 24.36
N ILE A 11 -37.60 -18.19 24.93
CA ILE A 11 -36.68 -17.12 24.55
C ILE A 11 -36.18 -17.32 23.12
N LEU A 12 -35.88 -18.57 22.73
CA LEU A 12 -35.44 -18.91 21.38
C LEU A 12 -36.53 -18.63 20.32
N ILE A 13 -37.77 -18.96 20.61
CA ILE A 13 -38.91 -18.70 19.71
C ILE A 13 -39.12 -17.17 19.56
N ILE A 14 -39.01 -16.38 20.62
CA ILE A 14 -39.15 -14.92 20.57
C ILE A 14 -37.99 -14.30 19.74
N ALA A 15 -36.76 -14.79 19.88
CA ALA A 15 -35.62 -14.32 19.11
C ALA A 15 -35.76 -14.61 17.60
N VAL A 16 -36.34 -15.78 17.25
CA VAL A 16 -36.62 -16.14 15.84
C VAL A 16 -37.72 -15.26 15.26
N PHE A 17 -38.77 -14.98 16.03
CA PHE A 17 -39.87 -14.10 15.57
C PHE A 17 -39.43 -12.65 15.39
N ILE A 18 -38.55 -12.13 16.23
CA ILE A 18 -38.00 -10.75 16.08
C ILE A 18 -37.17 -10.65 14.79
N ASN A 19 -36.40 -11.68 14.43
CA ASN A 19 -35.64 -11.69 13.17
C ASN A 19 -36.55 -11.82 11.93
N PHE A 20 -37.68 -12.53 12.02
CA PHE A 20 -38.65 -12.62 10.91
C PHE A 20 -39.44 -11.34 10.69
N THR A 21 -39.79 -10.62 11.76
CA THR A 21 -40.50 -9.31 11.62
C THR A 21 -39.59 -8.20 11.15
N ALA A 22 -38.24 -8.27 11.38
CA ALA A 22 -37.28 -7.34 10.81
C ALA A 22 -37.16 -7.50 9.28
N CYS A 23 -37.31 -8.72 8.73
CA CYS A 23 -37.28 -8.95 7.28
C CYS A 23 -38.50 -8.45 6.52
N ILE A 24 -39.65 -8.27 7.17
CA ILE A 24 -40.92 -7.87 6.49
C ILE A 24 -41.04 -6.34 6.39
N LYS A 25 -40.25 -5.56 7.15
CA LYS A 25 -40.27 -4.08 7.11
C LYS A 25 -39.37 -3.45 6.05
N ILE A 26 -38.60 -4.22 5.28
CA ILE A 26 -37.64 -3.72 4.31
C ILE A 26 -38.29 -3.31 2.97
N GLU A 27 -39.53 -3.71 2.70
CA GLU A 27 -40.17 -3.47 1.39
C GLU A 27 -40.65 -2.03 1.15
N ASN A 28 -40.79 -1.20 2.20
CA ASN A 28 -41.28 0.20 2.07
C ASN A 28 -40.17 1.27 2.26
N SER A 29 -38.90 0.89 2.42
CA SER A 29 -37.78 1.83 2.64
C SER A 29 -36.88 2.05 1.41
N LYS A 30 -37.28 1.55 0.23
CA LYS A 30 -36.49 1.67 -1.01
C LYS A 30 -36.01 3.09 -1.36
N PRO A 31 -36.84 4.16 -1.29
CA PRO A 31 -36.36 5.48 -1.68
C PRO A 31 -35.31 6.07 -0.72
N GLU A 32 -35.41 5.77 0.57
CA GLU A 32 -34.47 6.31 1.57
C GLU A 32 -33.13 5.58 1.53
N ILE A 33 -33.12 4.27 1.31
CA ILE A 33 -31.89 3.48 1.13
C ILE A 33 -31.15 3.89 -0.14
N ILE A 34 -31.85 4.09 -1.25
CA ILE A 34 -31.26 4.54 -2.52
C ILE A 34 -30.62 5.91 -2.34
N LYS A 35 -31.30 6.85 -1.67
CA LYS A 35 -30.77 8.19 -1.39
C LYS A 35 -29.51 8.13 -0.51
N ILE A 36 -29.48 7.31 0.52
CA ILE A 36 -28.31 7.12 1.39
C ILE A 36 -27.13 6.52 0.61
N ILE A 37 -27.38 5.57 -0.29
CA ILE A 37 -26.33 4.97 -1.14
C ILE A 37 -25.79 6.00 -2.12
N ASP A 38 -26.63 6.82 -2.73
CA ASP A 38 -26.20 7.89 -3.65
C ASP A 38 -25.38 8.96 -2.92
N ASP A 39 -25.82 9.39 -1.74
CA ASP A 39 -25.10 10.37 -0.92
C ASP A 39 -23.73 9.83 -0.47
N HIS A 40 -23.64 8.52 -0.12
CA HIS A 40 -22.39 7.87 0.28
C HIS A 40 -21.42 7.76 -0.89
N SER A 41 -21.89 7.35 -2.07
CA SER A 41 -21.06 7.25 -3.27
C SER A 41 -20.56 8.60 -3.74
N MET A 42 -21.39 9.65 -3.69
CA MET A 42 -20.99 11.02 -4.00
C MET A 42 -19.93 11.55 -3.03
N LEU A 43 -20.01 11.18 -1.75
CA LEU A 43 -19.03 11.56 -0.74
C LEU A 43 -17.66 10.92 -1.04
N ILE A 44 -17.62 9.63 -1.37
CA ILE A 44 -16.40 8.91 -1.78
C ILE A 44 -15.77 9.58 -3.01
N GLU A 45 -16.56 9.85 -4.06
CA GLU A 45 -16.05 10.51 -5.27
C GLU A 45 -15.54 11.93 -4.99
N SER A 46 -16.22 12.71 -4.11
CA SER A 46 -15.75 14.03 -3.69
C SER A 46 -14.36 13.96 -3.02
N TYR A 47 -14.13 12.98 -2.12
CA TYR A 47 -12.82 12.80 -1.50
C TYR A 47 -11.75 12.39 -2.51
N LYS A 48 -12.05 11.46 -3.42
CA LYS A 48 -11.13 11.05 -4.49
C LYS A 48 -10.66 12.25 -5.31
N LEU A 49 -11.60 13.09 -5.77
CA LEU A 49 -11.30 14.30 -6.55
C LEU A 49 -10.46 15.32 -5.77
N LYS A 50 -10.74 15.53 -4.49
CA LYS A 50 -9.94 16.44 -3.65
C LYS A 50 -8.53 15.92 -3.43
N MET A 51 -8.37 14.63 -3.18
CA MET A 51 -7.07 14.03 -2.84
C MET A 51 -6.14 13.87 -4.04
N VAL A 52 -6.66 13.64 -5.25
CA VAL A 52 -5.80 13.51 -6.45
C VAL A 52 -5.04 14.79 -6.80
N HIS A 53 -5.49 15.95 -6.32
CA HIS A 53 -4.84 17.24 -6.54
C HIS A 53 -4.09 17.75 -5.30
N ASP A 54 -3.96 16.92 -4.26
CA ASP A 54 -3.35 17.33 -2.99
C ASP A 54 -1.82 17.42 -3.10
N ASP A 55 -1.27 18.58 -2.76
CA ASP A 55 0.17 18.82 -2.87
C ASP A 55 0.97 18.09 -1.78
N ILE A 56 0.36 17.80 -0.62
CA ILE A 56 1.03 16.99 0.42
C ILE A 56 1.19 15.55 -0.10
N LEU A 57 0.16 15.01 -0.77
CA LEU A 57 0.24 13.68 -1.37
C LEU A 57 1.32 13.59 -2.45
N LYS A 58 1.47 14.61 -3.28
CA LYS A 58 2.56 14.69 -4.28
C LYS A 58 3.93 14.67 -3.61
N GLN A 59 4.14 15.49 -2.57
CA GLN A 59 5.39 15.51 -1.82
C GLN A 59 5.72 14.15 -1.16
N ILE A 60 4.71 13.44 -0.65
CA ILE A 60 4.90 12.09 -0.09
C ILE A 60 5.40 11.14 -1.18
N ILE A 61 4.81 11.19 -2.37
CA ILE A 61 5.21 10.34 -3.50
C ILE A 61 6.63 10.67 -3.98
N GLU A 62 7.00 11.95 -4.04
CA GLU A 62 8.37 12.36 -4.36
C GLU A 62 9.38 11.80 -3.36
N ILE A 63 9.08 11.86 -2.06
CA ILE A 63 9.94 11.27 -1.03
C ILE A 63 10.04 9.75 -1.21
N ASP A 64 8.98 9.06 -1.58
CA ASP A 64 9.04 7.60 -1.86
C ASP A 64 10.00 7.26 -3.00
N GLN A 65 10.06 8.10 -4.05
CA GLN A 65 11.04 7.90 -5.12
C GLN A 65 12.49 8.11 -4.62
N VAL A 66 12.71 9.11 -3.76
CA VAL A 66 14.03 9.33 -3.14
C VAL A 66 14.41 8.15 -2.24
N ILE A 67 13.49 7.64 -1.42
CA ILE A 67 13.71 6.46 -0.57
C ILE A 67 14.06 5.23 -1.44
N LYS A 68 13.35 5.01 -2.55
CA LYS A 68 13.66 3.92 -3.50
C LYS A 68 15.09 4.01 -4.01
N LEU A 69 15.49 5.20 -4.46
CA LEU A 69 16.84 5.41 -5.00
C LEU A 69 17.92 5.22 -3.92
N GLU A 70 17.71 5.74 -2.70
CA GLU A 70 18.66 5.53 -1.61
C GLU A 70 18.83 4.04 -1.28
N TRP A 71 17.74 3.30 -1.19
CA TRP A 71 17.80 1.85 -0.98
C TRP A 71 18.56 1.13 -2.09
N LEU A 72 18.28 1.44 -3.36
CA LEU A 72 18.90 0.78 -4.50
C LEU A 72 20.41 1.11 -4.63
N ASN A 73 20.82 2.30 -4.18
CA ASN A 73 22.21 2.71 -4.23
C ASN A 73 23.06 2.16 -3.07
N ASP A 74 22.45 1.99 -1.90
CA ASP A 74 23.17 1.79 -0.65
C ASP A 74 23.06 0.39 -0.06
N PHE A 75 22.21 -0.47 -0.66
CA PHE A 75 21.96 -1.81 -0.10
C PHE A 75 22.03 -2.90 -1.15
N ASP A 76 22.77 -3.99 -0.83
CA ASP A 76 22.88 -5.16 -1.70
C ASP A 76 21.69 -6.09 -1.53
N PHE A 77 20.66 -5.88 -2.34
CA PHE A 77 19.47 -6.72 -2.37
C PHE A 77 19.70 -8.15 -2.93
N ASN A 78 20.88 -8.44 -3.47
CA ASN A 78 21.18 -9.78 -3.98
C ASN A 78 21.56 -10.76 -2.86
N ASN A 79 21.91 -10.26 -1.68
CA ASN A 79 22.19 -11.07 -0.51
C ASN A 79 20.89 -11.40 0.25
N LEU A 80 20.29 -12.57 -0.05
CA LEU A 80 19.01 -12.99 0.53
C LEU A 80 19.06 -13.10 2.06
N ILE A 81 20.16 -13.58 2.64
CA ILE A 81 20.31 -13.75 4.10
C ILE A 81 20.28 -12.38 4.79
N VAL A 82 21.01 -11.41 4.25
CA VAL A 82 21.04 -10.04 4.78
C VAL A 82 19.66 -9.38 4.65
N ASN A 83 18.96 -9.61 3.54
CA ASN A 83 17.60 -9.12 3.31
C ASN A 83 16.62 -9.65 4.36
N GLU A 84 16.64 -10.95 4.63
CA GLU A 84 15.75 -11.57 5.63
C GLU A 84 16.08 -11.09 7.04
N ASN A 85 17.35 -10.97 7.39
CA ASN A 85 17.81 -10.49 8.69
C ASN A 85 17.40 -9.03 8.91
N LEU A 86 17.59 -8.16 7.91
CA LEU A 86 17.17 -6.76 7.98
C LEU A 86 15.66 -6.66 8.14
N GLY A 87 14.88 -7.33 7.30
CA GLY A 87 13.43 -7.33 7.38
C GLY A 87 12.92 -7.79 8.75
N SER A 88 13.49 -8.89 9.29
CA SER A 88 13.15 -9.40 10.62
C SER A 88 13.51 -8.41 11.75
N SER A 89 14.66 -7.75 11.63
CA SER A 89 15.11 -6.76 12.61
C SER A 89 14.25 -5.50 12.61
N LEU A 90 13.87 -5.01 11.44
CA LEU A 90 12.98 -3.86 11.29
C LEU A 90 11.59 -4.14 11.90
N LEU A 91 11.03 -5.32 11.66
CA LEU A 91 9.72 -5.68 12.25
C LEU A 91 9.73 -5.79 13.77
N LYS A 92 10.87 -6.10 14.37
CA LYS A 92 11.02 -6.23 15.83
C LYS A 92 11.40 -4.92 16.50
N ALA A 93 11.83 -3.91 15.76
CA ALA A 93 12.27 -2.63 16.29
C ALA A 93 11.12 -1.90 17.02
N LYS A 94 11.43 -1.32 18.17
CA LYS A 94 10.50 -0.57 19.02
C LYS A 94 10.95 0.87 19.24
N THR A 95 12.19 1.20 18.85
CA THR A 95 12.78 2.52 18.99
C THR A 95 13.52 2.92 17.71
N LYS A 96 13.80 4.22 17.60
CA LYS A 96 14.64 4.78 16.51
C LYS A 96 16.01 4.11 16.49
N GLU A 97 16.60 3.99 17.67
CA GLU A 97 17.94 3.40 17.86
C GLU A 97 17.98 1.96 17.36
N GLU A 98 16.94 1.18 17.62
CA GLU A 98 16.83 -0.19 17.13
C GLU A 98 16.70 -0.27 15.61
N ILE A 99 15.98 0.67 14.97
CA ILE A 99 15.92 0.78 13.51
C ILE A 99 17.30 1.10 12.94
N LEU A 100 17.99 2.10 13.51
CA LEU A 100 19.32 2.50 13.06
C LEU A 100 20.36 1.41 13.31
N LEU A 101 20.24 0.66 14.40
CA LEU A 101 21.06 -0.51 14.68
C LEU A 101 20.79 -1.62 13.67
N ALA A 102 19.53 -1.89 13.32
CA ALA A 102 19.19 -2.86 12.28
C ALA A 102 19.82 -2.49 10.93
N TYR A 103 19.81 -1.22 10.56
CA TYR A 103 20.49 -0.72 9.35
C TYR A 103 21.99 -0.97 9.42
N SER A 104 22.65 -0.56 10.49
CA SER A 104 24.10 -0.71 10.68
C SER A 104 24.55 -2.18 10.64
N LEU A 105 23.86 -3.06 11.36
CA LEU A 105 24.20 -4.50 11.43
C LEU A 105 24.01 -5.22 10.10
N ASN A 106 23.20 -4.70 9.20
CA ASN A 106 22.91 -5.31 7.90
C ASN A 106 23.54 -4.54 6.73
N GLY A 107 24.50 -3.65 6.99
CA GLY A 107 25.30 -2.99 5.96
C GLY A 107 24.59 -1.89 5.18
N VAL A 108 23.54 -1.28 5.74
CA VAL A 108 22.90 -0.09 5.16
C VAL A 108 23.75 1.15 5.45
N VAL A 109 24.45 1.64 4.46
CA VAL A 109 25.46 2.70 4.61
C VAL A 109 24.82 4.03 5.04
N ASN A 110 23.73 4.43 4.41
CA ASN A 110 23.04 5.70 4.65
C ASN A 110 21.82 5.57 5.56
N GLY A 111 21.85 4.69 6.56
CA GLY A 111 20.72 4.40 7.44
C GLY A 111 20.12 5.64 8.12
N ASN A 112 20.93 6.61 8.54
CA ASN A 112 20.45 7.88 9.10
C ASN A 112 19.69 8.72 8.08
N LYS A 113 20.13 8.78 6.82
CA LYS A 113 19.46 9.49 5.75
C LYS A 113 18.13 8.86 5.41
N LEU A 114 18.10 7.53 5.26
CA LEU A 114 16.87 6.77 5.03
C LEU A 114 15.87 6.98 6.17
N PHE A 115 16.32 6.91 7.42
CA PHE A 115 15.47 7.15 8.57
C PHE A 115 14.88 8.57 8.54
N SER A 116 15.68 9.59 8.27
CA SER A 116 15.23 10.99 8.17
C SER A 116 14.18 11.19 7.06
N LEU A 117 14.35 10.54 5.91
CA LEU A 117 13.37 10.56 4.82
C LEU A 117 12.04 9.92 5.24
N ILE A 118 12.09 8.81 5.98
CA ILE A 118 10.91 8.13 6.50
C ILE A 118 10.20 8.99 7.56
N GLU A 119 10.94 9.65 8.46
CA GLU A 119 10.37 10.61 9.41
C GLU A 119 9.67 11.77 8.69
N LYS A 120 10.31 12.35 7.66
CA LYS A 120 9.73 13.43 6.85
C LYS A 120 8.45 12.96 6.17
N LYS A 121 8.47 11.78 5.54
CA LYS A 121 7.29 11.17 4.92
C LYS A 121 6.16 10.99 5.92
N LEU A 122 6.46 10.45 7.11
CA LEU A 122 5.46 10.24 8.16
C LEU A 122 4.82 11.55 8.65
N ASN A 123 5.61 12.62 8.78
CA ASN A 123 5.11 13.93 9.18
C ASN A 123 4.19 14.54 8.12
N LEU A 124 4.56 14.46 6.86
CA LEU A 124 3.68 14.86 5.75
C LEU A 124 2.39 14.04 5.74
N PHE A 125 2.51 12.75 6.00
CA PHE A 125 1.35 11.86 6.03
C PHE A 125 0.40 12.20 7.19
N LYS A 126 0.91 12.51 8.38
CA LYS A 126 0.08 13.03 9.47
C LYS A 126 -0.65 14.32 9.09
N SER A 127 0.05 15.24 8.42
CA SER A 127 -0.55 16.48 7.92
C SER A 127 -1.63 16.22 6.88
N PHE A 128 -1.41 15.27 5.98
CA PHE A 128 -2.40 14.82 4.99
C PHE A 128 -3.65 14.24 5.66
N ILE A 129 -3.49 13.31 6.61
CA ILE A 129 -4.61 12.71 7.31
C ILE A 129 -5.38 13.74 8.14
N ASN A 130 -4.69 14.64 8.83
CA ASN A 130 -5.34 15.71 9.61
C ASN A 130 -6.13 16.69 8.73
N LYS A 131 -5.68 16.92 7.49
CA LYS A 131 -6.43 17.73 6.51
C LYS A 131 -7.75 17.07 6.11
N TYR A 132 -7.82 15.75 6.20
CA TYR A 132 -8.98 14.94 5.83
C TYR A 132 -9.53 14.15 7.03
N ASP A 133 -9.63 14.81 8.19
CA ASP A 133 -10.07 14.21 9.47
C ASP A 133 -11.44 13.55 9.39
N SER A 134 -12.33 14.11 8.58
CA SER A 134 -13.67 13.55 8.31
C SER A 134 -13.66 12.18 7.61
N LEU A 135 -12.51 11.71 7.06
CA LEU A 135 -12.37 10.32 6.62
C LEU A 135 -12.59 9.30 7.74
N GLN A 136 -12.35 9.69 8.99
CA GLN A 136 -12.58 8.81 10.16
C GLN A 136 -14.06 8.40 10.30
N LEU A 137 -14.97 9.15 9.69
CA LEU A 137 -16.41 8.86 9.66
C LEU A 137 -16.78 7.79 8.63
N LEU A 138 -15.86 7.45 7.72
CA LEU A 138 -16.06 6.43 6.69
C LEU A 138 -15.63 5.05 7.20
N SER A 139 -16.10 4.00 6.52
CA SER A 139 -15.59 2.66 6.78
C SER A 139 -14.11 2.54 6.43
N SER A 140 -13.39 1.64 7.11
CA SER A 140 -11.96 1.39 6.79
C SER A 140 -11.74 0.98 5.33
N ASN A 141 -12.70 0.30 4.72
CA ASN A 141 -12.64 -0.11 3.32
C ASN A 141 -12.74 1.10 2.39
N ASP A 142 -13.65 2.04 2.67
CA ASP A 142 -13.82 3.26 1.88
C ASP A 142 -12.59 4.16 1.98
N VAL A 143 -12.07 4.35 3.21
CA VAL A 143 -10.83 5.12 3.44
C VAL A 143 -9.67 4.51 2.64
N ASN A 144 -9.47 3.20 2.74
CA ASN A 144 -8.44 2.50 1.99
C ASN A 144 -8.62 2.67 0.48
N PHE A 145 -9.85 2.55 -0.02
CA PHE A 145 -10.17 2.70 -1.43
C PHE A 145 -9.85 4.11 -1.94
N ILE A 146 -10.30 5.14 -1.22
CA ILE A 146 -10.08 6.57 -1.57
C ILE A 146 -8.58 6.87 -1.61
N ILE A 147 -7.85 6.49 -0.55
CA ILE A 147 -6.42 6.76 -0.42
C ILE A 147 -5.62 6.03 -1.53
N LYS A 148 -5.88 4.75 -1.75
CA LYS A 148 -5.23 3.99 -2.83
C LYS A 148 -5.49 4.58 -4.20
N TYR A 149 -6.73 5.00 -4.46
CA TYR A 149 -7.09 5.64 -5.72
C TYR A 149 -6.28 6.93 -5.93
N ALA A 150 -6.29 7.84 -4.96
CA ALA A 150 -5.60 9.13 -5.06
C ALA A 150 -4.07 8.93 -5.22
N PHE A 151 -3.49 7.99 -4.50
CA PHE A 151 -2.08 7.66 -4.58
C PHE A 151 -1.69 7.11 -5.96
N ARG A 152 -2.43 6.11 -6.45
CA ARG A 152 -2.20 5.51 -7.79
C ARG A 152 -2.40 6.52 -8.92
N TYR A 153 -3.41 7.38 -8.82
CA TYR A 153 -3.64 8.44 -9.79
C TYR A 153 -2.44 9.38 -9.89
N ASN A 154 -1.90 9.83 -8.75
CA ASN A 154 -0.73 10.71 -8.73
C ASN A 154 0.53 10.01 -9.22
N LEU A 155 0.76 8.74 -8.87
CA LEU A 155 1.89 7.97 -9.39
C LEU A 155 1.84 7.89 -10.92
N LYS A 156 0.70 7.52 -11.48
CA LYS A 156 0.53 7.35 -12.94
C LYS A 156 0.73 8.66 -13.70
N ASN A 157 0.26 9.78 -13.16
CA ASN A 157 0.28 11.06 -13.88
C ASN A 157 1.58 11.85 -13.67
N ASN A 158 2.21 11.77 -12.49
CA ASN A 158 3.43 12.53 -12.18
C ASN A 158 4.71 11.73 -12.47
N PHE A 159 4.62 10.40 -12.49
CA PHE A 159 5.73 9.50 -12.77
C PHE A 159 5.34 8.49 -13.85
N PRO A 160 4.97 8.97 -15.06
CA PRO A 160 4.59 8.07 -16.14
C PRO A 160 5.80 7.20 -16.51
N ASN A 161 5.60 5.89 -16.58
CA ASN A 161 6.60 4.99 -17.13
C ASN A 161 6.92 5.43 -18.56
N LYS A 162 8.11 6.03 -18.78
CA LYS A 162 8.53 6.58 -20.07
C LYS A 162 8.90 5.50 -21.09
N ILE A 163 8.27 4.35 -21.04
CA ILE A 163 8.46 3.34 -22.07
C ILE A 163 7.54 3.67 -23.24
N LYS A 164 8.03 4.52 -24.15
CA LYS A 164 7.36 4.72 -25.44
C LYS A 164 7.44 3.42 -26.21
N SER A 165 6.29 2.91 -26.65
CA SER A 165 6.22 1.84 -27.65
C SER A 165 6.95 2.31 -28.92
N MET A 166 8.11 1.72 -29.20
CA MET A 166 8.75 1.86 -30.51
C MET A 166 8.22 0.73 -31.41
N SER A 167 7.69 1.11 -32.54
CA SER A 167 7.29 0.17 -33.59
C SER A 167 8.52 -0.56 -34.14
N PHE A 168 8.46 -1.88 -34.30
CA PHE A 168 9.53 -2.76 -34.78
C PHE A 168 10.69 -2.99 -33.81
N GLU A 169 10.40 -3.29 -32.55
CA GLU A 169 11.42 -3.77 -31.61
C GLU A 169 11.55 -5.31 -31.66
N ASP A 170 12.79 -5.74 -31.47
CA ASP A 170 13.11 -7.14 -31.19
C ASP A 170 12.23 -7.67 -30.04
N ASN A 171 11.68 -8.89 -30.19
CA ASN A 171 10.82 -9.52 -29.17
C ASN A 171 11.48 -9.55 -27.79
N CYS A 172 12.82 -9.69 -27.70
CA CYS A 172 13.55 -9.64 -26.45
C CYS A 172 13.50 -8.26 -25.80
N ILE A 173 13.64 -7.20 -26.59
CA ILE A 173 13.59 -5.81 -26.11
C ILE A 173 12.18 -5.45 -25.64
N THR A 174 11.17 -5.86 -26.40
CA THR A 174 9.76 -5.64 -26.05
C THR A 174 9.40 -6.37 -24.75
N ALA A 175 9.80 -7.65 -24.60
CA ALA A 175 9.59 -8.42 -23.38
C ALA A 175 10.31 -7.80 -22.17
N TYR A 176 11.54 -7.30 -22.35
CA TYR A 176 12.29 -6.59 -21.31
C TYR A 176 11.56 -5.32 -20.86
N LYS A 177 11.14 -4.46 -21.78
CA LYS A 177 10.45 -3.20 -21.46
C LYS A 177 9.13 -3.45 -20.73
N ASN A 178 8.33 -4.40 -21.21
CA ASN A 178 7.07 -4.76 -20.55
C ASN A 178 7.33 -5.31 -19.15
N GLY A 179 8.33 -6.19 -18.99
CA GLY A 179 8.68 -6.74 -17.69
C GLY A 179 9.15 -5.68 -16.68
N ILE A 180 9.92 -4.66 -17.11
CA ILE A 180 10.30 -3.53 -16.23
C ILE A 180 9.06 -2.70 -15.86
N ALA A 181 8.14 -2.45 -16.81
CA ALA A 181 6.90 -1.74 -16.52
C ALA A 181 6.04 -2.48 -15.48
N ASP A 182 5.96 -3.81 -15.58
CA ASP A 182 5.25 -4.65 -14.60
C ASP A 182 5.90 -4.55 -13.22
N CYS A 183 7.25 -4.56 -13.12
CA CYS A 183 7.96 -4.37 -11.86
C CYS A 183 7.69 -2.99 -11.22
N ASP A 184 7.60 -1.95 -12.03
CA ASP A 184 7.26 -0.60 -11.58
C ASP A 184 5.79 -0.53 -11.09
N GLU A 185 4.86 -1.19 -11.78
CA GLU A 185 3.45 -1.25 -11.38
C GLU A 185 3.29 -2.00 -10.04
N ASP A 186 3.95 -3.13 -9.87
CA ASP A 186 3.96 -3.90 -8.62
C ASP A 186 4.53 -3.06 -7.47
N TYR A 187 5.64 -2.34 -7.70
CA TYR A 187 6.21 -1.43 -6.72
C TYR A 187 5.23 -0.31 -6.32
N GLN A 188 4.61 0.34 -7.30
CA GLN A 188 3.62 1.39 -7.06
C GLN A 188 2.41 0.87 -6.30
N SER A 189 1.95 -0.34 -6.60
CA SER A 189 0.86 -0.99 -5.90
C SER A 189 1.21 -1.26 -4.43
N ALA A 190 2.42 -1.78 -4.17
CA ALA A 190 2.91 -2.03 -2.82
C ALA A 190 3.01 -0.75 -1.99
N LEU A 191 3.44 0.37 -2.59
CA LEU A 191 3.46 1.67 -1.93
C LEU A 191 2.05 2.17 -1.60
N ALA A 192 1.10 2.04 -2.53
CA ALA A 192 -0.29 2.46 -2.29
C ALA A 192 -0.95 1.64 -1.17
N ASP A 193 -0.65 0.34 -1.10
CA ASP A 193 -1.13 -0.53 -0.04
C ASP A 193 -0.51 -0.19 1.31
N SER A 194 0.80 0.08 1.34
CA SER A 194 1.51 0.56 2.53
C SER A 194 0.93 1.87 3.04
N PHE A 195 0.67 2.81 2.14
CA PHE A 195 0.13 4.12 2.46
C PHE A 195 -1.26 4.01 3.10
N ALA A 196 -2.16 3.23 2.51
CA ALA A 196 -3.49 3.00 3.04
C ALA A 196 -3.48 2.28 4.41
N THR A 197 -2.61 1.27 4.56
CA THR A 197 -2.45 0.55 5.84
C THR A 197 -1.92 1.48 6.93
N THR A 198 -0.97 2.35 6.60
CA THR A 198 -0.40 3.29 7.57
C THR A 198 -1.39 4.37 7.98
N ALA A 199 -2.31 4.79 7.08
CA ALA A 199 -3.41 5.68 7.43
C ALA A 199 -4.22 5.09 8.58
N PHE A 200 -4.60 3.83 8.45
CA PHE A 200 -5.34 3.12 9.49
C PHE A 200 -4.53 3.00 10.79
N MET A 201 -3.24 2.69 10.70
CA MET A 201 -2.37 2.59 11.88
C MET A 201 -2.18 3.92 12.62
N LEU A 202 -2.17 5.06 11.92
CA LEU A 202 -2.12 6.38 12.55
C LEU A 202 -3.37 6.68 13.38
N PHE A 203 -4.53 6.21 12.95
CA PHE A 203 -5.77 6.35 13.70
C PHE A 203 -5.83 5.44 14.92
N THR A 204 -5.22 4.24 14.89
CA THR A 204 -5.42 3.19 15.90
C THR A 204 -4.19 2.86 16.73
N GLY A 205 -2.98 2.97 16.19
CA GLY A 205 -1.76 2.38 16.76
C GLY A 205 -0.67 3.37 17.20
N GLY A 206 -0.82 4.65 16.91
CA GLY A 206 0.17 5.67 17.26
C GLY A 206 1.35 5.79 16.28
N PRO A 207 2.16 6.87 16.44
CA PRO A 207 3.14 7.30 15.44
C PRO A 207 4.32 6.35 15.25
N PHE A 208 4.73 5.62 16.31
CA PHE A 208 5.88 4.73 16.22
C PHE A 208 5.58 3.47 15.39
N TYR A 209 4.41 2.85 15.59
CA TYR A 209 3.98 1.71 14.77
C TYR A 209 3.88 2.08 13.29
N SER A 210 3.41 3.27 13.01
CA SER A 210 3.35 3.80 11.64
C SER A 210 4.75 3.97 11.04
N MET A 211 5.74 4.39 11.83
CA MET A 211 7.14 4.52 11.40
C MET A 211 7.77 3.17 11.08
N VAL A 212 7.61 2.18 11.96
CA VAL A 212 8.10 0.81 11.73
C VAL A 212 7.46 0.22 10.48
N ASN A 213 6.15 0.39 10.33
CA ASN A 213 5.44 -0.10 9.15
C ASN A 213 5.95 0.57 7.86
N PHE A 214 6.11 1.88 7.82
CA PHE A 214 6.66 2.57 6.66
C PHE A 214 8.08 2.12 6.34
N THR A 215 8.93 1.98 7.36
CA THR A 215 10.32 1.53 7.19
C THR A 215 10.35 0.14 6.57
N TYR A 216 9.64 -0.80 7.15
CA TYR A 216 9.58 -2.19 6.69
C TYR A 216 8.95 -2.32 5.30
N THR A 217 7.83 -1.65 5.06
CA THR A 217 7.11 -1.77 3.78
C THR A 217 7.86 -1.08 2.65
N ALA A 218 8.54 0.05 2.90
CA ALA A 218 9.42 0.69 1.93
C ALA A 218 10.59 -0.25 1.56
N PHE A 219 11.28 -0.82 2.56
CA PHE A 219 12.33 -1.81 2.34
C PHE A 219 11.83 -2.98 1.51
N LYS A 220 10.70 -3.60 1.90
CA LYS A 220 10.15 -4.78 1.21
C LYS A 220 9.71 -4.46 -0.22
N ALA A 221 9.10 -3.31 -0.45
CA ALA A 221 8.70 -2.87 -1.79
C ALA A 221 9.91 -2.73 -2.72
N VAL A 222 11.00 -2.09 -2.23
CA VAL A 222 12.24 -1.95 -3.01
C VAL A 222 12.94 -3.29 -3.21
N SER A 223 12.97 -4.17 -2.21
CA SER A 223 13.52 -5.53 -2.34
C SER A 223 12.80 -6.35 -3.41
N ASN A 224 11.47 -6.32 -3.42
CA ASN A 224 10.65 -6.99 -4.43
C ASN A 224 10.90 -6.39 -5.82
N TYR A 225 10.98 -5.07 -5.93
CA TYR A 225 11.28 -4.36 -7.17
C TYR A 225 12.66 -4.77 -7.72
N ASN A 226 13.70 -4.79 -6.87
CA ASN A 226 15.05 -5.22 -7.28
C ASN A 226 15.05 -6.66 -7.76
N SER A 227 14.41 -7.58 -7.05
CA SER A 227 14.28 -8.99 -7.42
C SER A 227 13.55 -9.17 -8.75
N CYS A 228 12.49 -8.39 -8.99
CA CYS A 228 11.76 -8.37 -10.25
C CYS A 228 12.67 -7.91 -11.39
N ASN A 229 13.37 -6.78 -11.24
CA ASN A 229 14.30 -6.25 -12.24
C ASN A 229 15.43 -7.22 -12.55
N PHE A 230 16.01 -7.85 -11.54
CA PHE A 230 17.07 -8.84 -11.73
C PHE A 230 16.59 -10.03 -12.58
N ARG A 231 15.40 -10.56 -12.29
CA ARG A 231 14.76 -11.62 -13.08
C ARG A 231 14.55 -11.21 -14.53
N ILE A 232 14.01 -10.02 -14.78
CA ILE A 232 13.73 -9.49 -16.13
C ILE A 232 15.03 -9.27 -16.90
N THR A 233 16.06 -8.71 -16.27
CA THR A 233 17.39 -8.52 -16.89
C THR A 233 18.04 -9.86 -17.25
N ARG A 234 17.96 -10.86 -16.39
CA ARG A 234 18.47 -12.22 -16.66
C ARG A 234 17.75 -12.85 -17.85
N ASN A 235 16.42 -12.76 -17.91
CA ASN A 235 15.63 -13.30 -19.00
C ASN A 235 15.99 -12.60 -20.33
N PHE A 236 16.19 -11.29 -20.31
CA PHE A 236 16.63 -10.52 -21.47
C PHE A 236 17.99 -10.99 -21.97
N THR A 237 18.99 -11.14 -21.07
CA THR A 237 20.32 -11.63 -21.43
C THR A 237 20.24 -13.02 -22.06
N THR A 238 19.42 -13.91 -21.47
CA THR A 238 19.22 -15.27 -22.01
C THR A 238 18.60 -15.22 -23.41
N CYS A 239 17.60 -14.36 -23.62
CA CYS A 239 16.94 -14.18 -24.92
C CYS A 239 17.91 -13.69 -25.99
N ILE A 240 18.73 -12.68 -25.69
CA ILE A 240 19.75 -12.15 -26.64
C ILE A 240 20.81 -13.21 -26.96
N ASN A 241 21.30 -13.94 -25.96
CA ASN A 241 22.31 -14.98 -26.18
C ASN A 241 21.77 -16.13 -27.05
N ALA A 242 20.53 -16.57 -26.81
CA ALA A 242 19.88 -17.57 -27.66
C ALA A 242 19.76 -17.13 -29.12
N LYS A 243 19.45 -15.86 -29.36
CA LYS A 243 19.34 -15.28 -30.68
C LYS A 243 20.69 -15.21 -31.40
N ASN A 244 21.75 -14.78 -30.68
CA ASN A 244 23.10 -14.69 -31.24
C ASN A 244 23.70 -16.06 -31.58
N ASN A 245 23.27 -17.13 -30.88
CA ASN A 245 23.72 -18.49 -31.16
C ASN A 245 22.93 -19.17 -32.30
N ALA A 246 21.85 -18.56 -32.77
CA ALA A 246 21.01 -19.06 -33.86
C ALA A 246 21.38 -18.45 -35.25
N LEU A 247 22.31 -17.50 -35.27
CA LEU A 247 22.90 -16.87 -36.45
C LEU A 247 24.24 -17.52 -36.79
#